data_8d8f6fa1c2cc6792c2be9e0cc6ad47fa
#
_entry.id   8d8f6fa1c2cc6792c2be9e0cc6ad47fa
#
_cell.length_a   1.000
_cell.length_b   1.000
_cell.length_c   1.000
_cell.angle_alpha   90.00
_cell.angle_beta   90.00
_cell.angle_gamma   90.00
#
_symmetry.space_group_name_H-M   'P 1'
#
loop_
_entity.id
_entity.type
_entity.pdbx_description
1 polymer ?
#
loop_
_entity_poly.entity_id
_entity_poly.type
_entity_poly.pdbx_seq_one_letter_code
_entity_poly.pdbx_strand_id
1 'polypeptide(L)'
;AKEVRRFCRDHGLPRDESALVEFLVKAHLTMSHVAQKEDLSDPKVIEKFAALVGSQQRLTALYLLTVADIRGTSPKVWNAWKGKLLEDLYRLTLRALGGAKLNLDAEIETRKQDARNSLNLFSLPVGVETALWRTLSVSYFARHDAADIAWHARVLHEHVHANAAIVRARLS
;
A
#
# COMPACT_ATOMS: atom_id res chain seq x y z
N ALA A 1 -3.94 8.77 27.56
CA ALA A 1 -3.48 10.15 27.31
C ALA A 1 -2.83 10.80 28.55
N LYS A 2 -3.48 10.80 29.74
CA LYS A 2 -2.88 11.45 30.93
C LYS A 2 -1.55 10.84 31.38
N GLU A 3 -1.43 9.51 31.38
CA GLU A 3 -0.21 8.78 31.71
C GLU A 3 0.94 9.07 30.76
N VAL A 4 0.67 9.10 29.46
CA VAL A 4 1.68 9.42 28.43
C VAL A 4 2.23 10.83 28.66
N ARG A 5 1.38 11.82 28.92
CA ARG A 5 1.83 13.20 29.19
C ARG A 5 2.63 13.31 30.48
N ARG A 6 2.27 12.53 31.49
CA ARG A 6 3.05 12.46 32.73
C ARG A 6 4.42 11.86 32.46
N PHE A 7 4.48 10.72 31.79
CA PHE A 7 5.74 10.09 31.39
C PHE A 7 6.65 11.05 30.62
N CYS A 8 6.13 11.70 29.57
CA CYS A 8 6.92 12.64 28.78
C CYS A 8 7.48 13.79 29.61
N ARG A 9 6.69 14.35 30.51
CA ARG A 9 7.12 15.42 31.43
C ARG A 9 8.17 14.93 32.41
N ASP A 10 7.97 13.76 33.02
CA ASP A 10 8.86 13.20 34.03
C ASP A 10 10.25 12.83 33.42
N HIS A 11 10.30 12.64 32.09
CA HIS A 11 11.51 12.38 31.28
C HIS A 11 12.02 13.62 30.54
N GLY A 12 11.47 14.79 30.76
CA GLY A 12 11.97 16.05 30.20
C GLY A 12 11.79 16.18 28.69
N LEU A 13 10.85 15.44 28.07
CA LEU A 13 10.62 15.54 26.63
C LEU A 13 10.05 16.92 26.26
N PRO A 14 10.57 17.56 25.20
CA PRO A 14 9.98 18.77 24.61
C PRO A 14 8.51 18.60 24.23
N ARG A 15 7.80 19.71 24.06
CA ARG A 15 6.35 19.68 23.79
C ARG A 15 6.00 18.99 22.47
N ASP A 16 6.77 19.23 21.42
CA ASP A 16 6.62 18.62 20.10
C ASP A 16 6.87 17.11 20.12
N GLU A 17 7.92 16.66 20.80
CA GLU A 17 8.21 15.24 21.01
C GLU A 17 7.12 14.57 21.86
N SER A 18 6.69 15.23 22.93
CA SER A 18 5.57 14.74 23.76
C SER A 18 4.28 14.58 22.95
N ALA A 19 4.00 15.53 22.04
CA ALA A 19 2.84 15.47 21.15
C ALA A 19 2.96 14.32 20.12
N LEU A 20 4.17 14.04 19.63
CA LEU A 20 4.44 12.89 18.77
C LEU A 20 4.22 11.58 19.51
N VAL A 21 4.78 11.42 20.71
CA VAL A 21 4.58 10.21 21.53
C VAL A 21 3.10 10.00 21.86
N GLU A 22 2.37 11.05 22.23
CA GLU A 22 0.92 10.96 22.48
C GLU A 22 0.15 10.52 21.24
N PHE A 23 0.49 11.05 20.06
CA PHE A 23 -0.09 10.64 18.78
C PHE A 23 0.20 9.16 18.50
N LEU A 24 1.45 8.72 18.63
CA LEU A 24 1.86 7.34 18.36
C LEU A 24 1.13 6.33 19.25
N VAL A 25 1.02 6.62 20.55
CA VAL A 25 0.27 5.75 21.48
C VAL A 25 -1.21 5.65 21.13
N LYS A 26 -1.82 6.73 20.61
CA LYS A 26 -3.23 6.72 20.18
C LYS A 26 -3.43 6.00 18.85
N ALA A 27 -2.47 6.10 17.95
CA ALA A 27 -2.62 5.68 16.56
C ALA A 27 -1.93 4.34 16.23
N HIS A 28 -1.19 3.71 17.17
CA HIS A 28 -0.32 2.56 16.89
C HIS A 28 -1.01 1.39 16.16
N LEU A 29 -2.29 1.15 16.41
CA LEU A 29 -3.06 0.11 15.70
C LEU A 29 -3.73 0.60 14.41
N THR A 30 -3.84 1.92 14.22
CA THR A 30 -4.63 2.49 13.13
C THR A 30 -4.02 2.20 11.77
N MET A 31 -2.70 2.35 11.64
CA MET A 31 -2.03 2.10 10.36
C MET A 31 -2.15 0.64 9.93
N SER A 32 -1.95 -0.29 10.86
CA SER A 32 -2.12 -1.71 10.60
C SER A 32 -3.55 -2.07 10.20
N HIS A 33 -4.54 -1.45 10.85
CA HIS A 33 -5.96 -1.64 10.53
C HIS A 33 -6.29 -1.13 9.12
N VAL A 34 -5.92 0.11 8.80
CA VAL A 34 -6.19 0.72 7.49
C VAL A 34 -5.53 -0.08 6.38
N ALA A 35 -4.23 -0.43 6.53
CA ALA A 35 -3.50 -1.18 5.53
C ALA A 35 -4.09 -2.56 5.21
N GLN A 36 -4.68 -3.25 6.20
CA GLN A 36 -5.15 -4.62 6.06
C GLN A 36 -6.66 -4.74 5.82
N LYS A 37 -7.47 -3.74 6.17
CA LYS A 37 -8.93 -3.82 6.20
C LYS A 37 -9.64 -2.83 5.28
N GLU A 38 -8.96 -1.73 4.91
CA GLU A 38 -9.55 -0.70 4.05
C GLU A 38 -9.10 -0.88 2.60
N ASP A 39 -9.88 -0.37 1.67
CA ASP A 39 -9.49 -0.36 0.25
C ASP A 39 -8.57 0.84 -0.04
N LEU A 40 -7.28 0.58 -0.17
CA LEU A 40 -6.28 1.61 -0.47
C LEU A 40 -6.41 2.20 -1.89
N SER A 41 -7.25 1.63 -2.74
CA SER A 41 -7.59 2.21 -4.05
C SER A 41 -8.67 3.29 -3.96
N ASP A 42 -9.39 3.42 -2.83
CA ASP A 42 -10.30 4.52 -2.59
C ASP A 42 -9.51 5.76 -2.10
N PRO A 43 -9.46 6.86 -2.89
CA PRO A 43 -8.79 8.09 -2.49
C PRO A 43 -9.28 8.65 -1.15
N LYS A 44 -10.57 8.46 -0.81
CA LYS A 44 -11.15 8.94 0.46
C LYS A 44 -10.54 8.26 1.68
N VAL A 45 -10.16 6.98 1.56
CA VAL A 45 -9.45 6.25 2.62
C VAL A 45 -8.10 6.89 2.88
N ILE A 46 -7.35 7.17 1.82
CA ILE A 46 -6.03 7.79 1.91
C ILE A 46 -6.12 9.23 2.42
N GLU A 47 -7.07 10.04 1.94
CA GLU A 47 -7.30 11.40 2.40
C GLU A 47 -7.65 11.43 3.89
N LYS A 48 -8.54 10.55 4.34
CA LYS A 48 -8.93 10.41 5.75
C LYS A 48 -7.73 10.04 6.63
N PHE A 49 -6.92 9.09 6.16
CA PHE A 49 -5.72 8.67 6.89
C PHE A 49 -4.66 9.77 6.89
N ALA A 50 -4.45 10.49 5.79
CA ALA A 50 -3.55 11.63 5.70
C ALA A 50 -3.98 12.76 6.65
N ALA A 51 -5.27 13.07 6.72
CA ALA A 51 -5.81 14.05 7.66
C ALA A 51 -5.59 13.65 9.12
N LEU A 52 -5.74 12.37 9.46
CA LEU A 52 -5.46 11.84 10.81
C LEU A 52 -3.98 12.00 11.17
N VAL A 53 -3.08 11.67 10.26
CA VAL A 53 -1.63 11.72 10.48
C VAL A 53 -1.11 13.15 10.51
N GLY A 54 -1.54 13.98 9.56
CA GLY A 54 -1.32 15.42 9.48
C GLY A 54 0.09 15.87 9.09
N SER A 55 1.13 15.03 9.17
CA SER A 55 2.50 15.37 8.74
C SER A 55 3.34 14.16 8.36
N GLN A 56 4.35 14.38 7.51
CA GLN A 56 5.31 13.35 7.13
C GLN A 56 6.05 12.77 8.33
N GLN A 57 6.44 13.61 9.30
CA GLN A 57 7.13 13.16 10.51
C GLN A 57 6.28 12.14 11.29
N ARG A 58 4.99 12.45 11.50
CA ARG A 58 4.06 11.54 12.19
C ARG A 58 3.83 10.26 11.39
N LEU A 59 3.71 10.37 10.06
CA LEU A 59 3.55 9.23 9.17
C LEU A 59 4.74 8.28 9.27
N THR A 60 5.96 8.81 9.16
CA THR A 60 7.18 7.99 9.24
C THR A 60 7.33 7.33 10.60
N ALA A 61 7.12 8.09 11.69
CA ALA A 61 7.19 7.54 13.05
C ALA A 61 6.13 6.45 13.28
N LEU A 62 4.91 6.64 12.79
CA LEU A 62 3.82 5.66 12.90
C LEU A 62 4.12 4.39 12.09
N TYR A 63 4.67 4.54 10.88
CA TYR A 63 5.09 3.41 10.05
C TYR A 63 6.16 2.57 10.75
N LEU A 64 7.22 3.21 11.26
CA LEU A 64 8.29 2.51 11.98
C LEU A 64 7.78 1.81 13.23
N LEU A 65 6.93 2.47 14.02
CA LEU A 65 6.32 1.88 15.20
C LEU A 65 5.45 0.68 14.83
N THR A 66 4.62 0.79 13.78
CA THR A 66 3.73 -0.31 13.35
C THR A 66 4.54 -1.53 12.88
N VAL A 67 5.62 -1.31 12.13
CA VAL A 67 6.50 -2.41 11.70
C VAL A 67 7.19 -3.06 12.90
N ALA A 68 7.70 -2.25 13.84
CA ALA A 68 8.37 -2.74 15.05
C ALA A 68 7.40 -3.54 15.94
N ASP A 69 6.19 -3.04 16.13
CA ASP A 69 5.15 -3.69 16.94
C ASP A 69 4.74 -5.06 16.35
N ILE A 70 4.44 -5.12 15.05
CA ILE A 70 4.06 -6.39 14.40
C ILE A 70 5.20 -7.40 14.45
N ARG A 71 6.46 -6.98 14.21
CA ARG A 71 7.62 -7.86 14.22
C ARG A 71 8.00 -8.29 15.64
N GLY A 72 7.82 -7.41 16.62
CA GLY A 72 8.11 -7.66 18.03
C GLY A 72 7.09 -8.55 18.72
N THR A 73 5.82 -8.44 18.32
CA THR A 73 4.73 -9.24 18.92
C THR A 73 4.84 -10.72 18.54
N SER A 74 5.11 -11.03 17.27
CA SER A 74 5.37 -12.40 16.84
C SER A 74 6.08 -12.44 15.48
N PRO A 75 7.24 -13.11 15.37
CA PRO A 75 7.92 -13.29 14.09
C PRO A 75 7.05 -13.98 13.02
N LYS A 76 6.09 -14.81 13.44
CA LYS A 76 5.17 -15.54 12.53
C LYS A 76 4.07 -14.63 11.96
N VAL A 77 3.81 -13.48 12.56
CA VAL A 77 2.75 -12.56 12.13
C VAL A 77 3.24 -11.66 11.00
N TRP A 78 4.55 -11.42 10.90
CA TRP A 78 5.14 -10.65 9.81
C TRP A 78 5.31 -11.51 8.55
N ASN A 79 4.90 -11.00 7.41
CA ASN A 79 5.18 -11.59 6.10
C ASN A 79 5.34 -10.48 5.04
N ALA A 80 5.86 -10.85 3.86
CA ALA A 80 6.10 -9.91 2.76
C ALA A 80 4.83 -9.18 2.31
N TRP A 81 3.68 -9.87 2.32
CA TRP A 81 2.40 -9.29 1.95
C TRP A 81 1.98 -8.15 2.90
N LYS A 82 2.08 -8.35 4.22
CA LYS A 82 1.80 -7.28 5.20
C LYS A 82 2.77 -6.11 5.06
N GLY A 83 4.06 -6.42 4.84
CA GLY A 83 5.07 -5.40 4.57
C GLY A 83 4.68 -4.53 3.38
N LYS A 84 4.26 -5.16 2.29
CA LYS A 84 3.81 -4.46 1.08
C LYS A 84 2.59 -3.57 1.31
N LEU A 85 1.57 -4.06 2.03
CA LEU A 85 0.39 -3.25 2.35
C LEU A 85 0.73 -2.00 3.17
N LEU A 86 1.60 -2.13 4.17
CA LEU A 86 2.03 -1.00 4.99
C LEU A 86 2.86 0.01 4.17
N GLU A 87 3.72 -0.48 3.28
CA GLU A 87 4.51 0.37 2.39
C GLU A 87 3.62 1.13 1.40
N ASP A 88 2.63 0.45 0.81
CA ASP A 88 1.69 1.08 -0.12
C ASP A 88 0.87 2.18 0.56
N LEU A 89 0.33 1.92 1.76
CA LEU A 89 -0.35 2.94 2.55
C LEU A 89 0.57 4.11 2.88
N TYR A 90 1.82 3.85 3.27
CA TYR A 90 2.81 4.89 3.55
C TYR A 90 3.05 5.79 2.33
N ARG A 91 3.32 5.20 1.16
CA ARG A 91 3.61 5.93 -0.09
C ARG A 91 2.42 6.77 -0.55
N LEU A 92 1.22 6.19 -0.54
CA LEU A 92 0.01 6.91 -0.93
C LEU A 92 -0.29 8.08 0.01
N THR A 93 -0.15 7.87 1.31
CA THR A 93 -0.36 8.92 2.32
C THR A 93 0.69 10.03 2.21
N LEU A 94 1.96 9.67 1.96
CA LEU A 94 3.04 10.66 1.79
C LEU A 94 2.75 11.59 0.60
N ARG A 95 2.25 11.06 -0.51
CA ARG A 95 1.83 11.86 -1.67
C ARG A 95 0.66 12.78 -1.33
N ALA A 96 -0.35 12.27 -0.63
CA ALA A 96 -1.49 13.07 -0.20
C ALA A 96 -1.08 14.23 0.72
N LEU A 97 -0.15 13.99 1.65
CA LEU A 97 0.41 15.03 2.52
C LEU A 97 1.22 16.09 1.77
N GLY A 98 1.86 15.72 0.65
CA GLY A 98 2.57 16.64 -0.24
C GLY A 98 1.66 17.49 -1.13
N GLY A 99 0.32 17.40 -0.97
CA GLY A 99 -0.64 18.14 -1.78
C GLY A 99 -0.82 17.60 -3.20
N ALA A 100 -0.20 16.47 -3.53
CA ALA A 100 -0.46 15.79 -4.78
C ALA A 100 -1.89 15.26 -4.77
N LYS A 101 -2.75 15.76 -5.67
CA LYS A 101 -4.02 15.07 -5.96
C LYS A 101 -3.66 13.67 -6.40
N LEU A 102 -4.14 12.68 -5.64
CA LEU A 102 -4.02 11.27 -6.01
C LEU A 102 -4.86 11.06 -7.27
N ASN A 103 -4.26 11.27 -8.43
CA ASN A 103 -4.86 10.86 -9.69
C ASN A 103 -4.54 9.38 -9.90
N LEU A 104 -5.18 8.54 -9.10
CA LEU A 104 -4.97 7.09 -9.13
C LEU A 104 -5.27 6.52 -10.52
N ASP A 105 -6.26 7.08 -11.22
CA ASP A 105 -6.61 6.65 -12.57
C ASP A 105 -5.47 6.90 -13.56
N ALA A 106 -4.82 8.07 -13.51
CA ALA A 106 -3.67 8.37 -14.37
C ALA A 106 -2.47 7.46 -14.06
N GLU A 107 -2.22 7.16 -12.78
CA GLU A 107 -1.15 6.23 -12.40
C GLU A 107 -1.44 4.80 -12.87
N ILE A 108 -2.67 4.36 -12.76
CA ILE A 108 -3.09 3.04 -13.26
C ILE A 108 -2.95 2.95 -14.77
N GLU A 109 -3.37 3.97 -15.50
CA GLU A 109 -3.22 3.99 -16.96
C GLU A 109 -1.74 4.03 -17.37
N THR A 110 -0.88 4.75 -16.65
CA THR A 110 0.58 4.68 -16.87
C THR A 110 1.11 3.26 -16.66
N ARG A 111 0.77 2.60 -15.55
CA ARG A 111 1.19 1.22 -15.27
C ARG A 111 0.69 0.24 -16.33
N LYS A 112 -0.56 0.39 -16.77
CA LYS A 112 -1.13 -0.43 -17.85
C LYS A 112 -0.36 -0.21 -19.16
N GLN A 113 0.00 1.04 -19.47
CA GLN A 113 0.77 1.33 -20.68
C GLN A 113 2.18 0.73 -20.61
N ASP A 114 2.86 0.84 -19.47
CA ASP A 114 4.17 0.22 -19.25
C ASP A 114 4.10 -1.31 -19.32
N ALA A 115 3.03 -1.90 -18.80
CA ALA A 115 2.79 -3.33 -18.93
C ALA A 115 2.55 -3.75 -20.38
N ARG A 116 1.79 -2.97 -21.20
CA ARG A 116 1.64 -3.22 -22.65
C ARG A 116 2.98 -3.14 -23.37
N ASN A 117 3.78 -2.13 -23.06
CA ASN A 117 5.12 -2.00 -23.64
C ASN A 117 5.98 -3.24 -23.35
N SER A 118 5.90 -3.77 -22.12
CA SER A 118 6.57 -5.01 -21.75
C SER A 118 6.03 -6.23 -22.47
N LEU A 119 4.71 -6.34 -22.67
CA LEU A 119 4.08 -7.44 -23.43
C LEU A 119 4.52 -7.46 -24.89
N ASN A 120 4.68 -6.30 -25.50
CA ASN A 120 5.13 -6.19 -26.89
C ASN A 120 6.53 -6.79 -27.10
N LEU A 121 7.39 -6.79 -26.08
CA LEU A 121 8.72 -7.43 -26.14
C LEU A 121 8.66 -8.96 -26.23
N PHE A 122 7.52 -9.56 -25.86
CA PHE A 122 7.32 -11.02 -25.90
C PHE A 122 6.63 -11.51 -27.17
N SER A 123 6.50 -10.66 -28.20
CA SER A 123 5.85 -11.02 -29.49
C SER A 123 4.41 -11.56 -29.33
N LEU A 124 3.71 -11.16 -28.30
CA LEU A 124 2.30 -11.51 -28.12
C LEU A 124 1.39 -10.63 -28.99
N PRO A 125 0.22 -11.14 -29.40
CA PRO A 125 -0.74 -10.33 -30.15
C PRO A 125 -1.13 -9.05 -29.42
N VAL A 126 -1.28 -7.95 -30.17
CA VAL A 126 -1.73 -6.66 -29.60
C VAL A 126 -3.13 -6.83 -28.98
N GLY A 127 -3.28 -6.36 -27.75
CA GLY A 127 -4.56 -6.42 -27.03
C GLY A 127 -4.82 -7.76 -26.33
N VAL A 128 -3.85 -8.66 -26.27
CA VAL A 128 -3.94 -9.97 -25.60
C VAL A 128 -4.37 -9.85 -24.14
N GLU A 129 -4.02 -8.76 -23.48
CA GLU A 129 -4.35 -8.46 -22.10
C GLU A 129 -5.81 -8.01 -21.91
N THR A 130 -6.48 -7.56 -22.96
CA THR A 130 -7.75 -6.83 -22.86
C THR A 130 -8.86 -7.64 -22.19
N ALA A 131 -9.01 -8.91 -22.55
CA ALA A 131 -10.03 -9.77 -21.98
C ALA A 131 -9.78 -9.99 -20.47
N LEU A 132 -8.55 -10.25 -20.07
CA LEU A 132 -8.16 -10.41 -18.67
C LEU A 132 -8.37 -9.11 -17.87
N TRP A 133 -7.89 -7.97 -18.39
CA TRP A 133 -7.96 -6.71 -17.64
C TRP A 133 -9.38 -6.20 -17.43
N ARG A 134 -10.35 -6.59 -18.26
CA ARG A 134 -11.76 -6.29 -18.04
C ARG A 134 -12.36 -7.01 -16.82
N THR A 135 -11.76 -8.11 -16.40
CA THR A 135 -12.21 -8.87 -15.22
C THR A 135 -11.56 -8.40 -13.92
N LEU A 136 -10.54 -7.55 -14.01
CA LEU A 136 -9.75 -7.12 -12.87
C LEU A 136 -10.21 -5.77 -12.33
N SER A 137 -10.22 -5.64 -11.00
CA SER A 137 -10.62 -4.41 -10.31
C SER A 137 -9.51 -3.34 -10.35
N VAL A 138 -9.90 -2.09 -10.10
CA VAL A 138 -8.97 -0.96 -9.91
C VAL A 138 -7.92 -1.26 -8.84
N SER A 139 -8.33 -1.92 -7.75
CA SER A 139 -7.42 -2.29 -6.65
C SER A 139 -6.32 -3.27 -7.07
N TYR A 140 -6.56 -4.13 -8.06
CA TYR A 140 -5.53 -4.99 -8.63
C TYR A 140 -4.40 -4.15 -9.25
N PHE A 141 -4.75 -3.20 -10.13
CA PHE A 141 -3.77 -2.34 -10.80
C PHE A 141 -3.05 -1.38 -9.85
N ALA A 142 -3.71 -0.98 -8.76
CA ALA A 142 -3.10 -0.16 -7.73
C ALA A 142 -2.02 -0.90 -6.93
N ARG A 143 -2.16 -2.23 -6.75
CA ARG A 143 -1.29 -3.07 -5.92
C ARG A 143 -0.12 -3.71 -6.65
N HIS A 144 -0.22 -3.87 -7.98
CA HIS A 144 0.80 -4.53 -8.78
C HIS A 144 1.58 -3.51 -9.61
N ASP A 145 2.88 -3.74 -9.78
CA ASP A 145 3.68 -2.95 -10.70
C ASP A 145 3.48 -3.40 -12.16
N ALA A 146 4.04 -2.64 -13.10
CA ALA A 146 3.87 -2.90 -14.53
C ALA A 146 4.45 -4.27 -14.94
N ALA A 147 5.54 -4.71 -14.32
CA ALA A 147 6.16 -6.00 -14.61
C ALA A 147 5.30 -7.18 -14.12
N ASP A 148 4.68 -7.05 -12.95
CA ASP A 148 3.72 -8.02 -12.43
C ASP A 148 2.48 -8.10 -13.33
N ILE A 149 1.92 -6.94 -13.71
CA ILE A 149 0.73 -6.86 -14.56
C ILE A 149 1.01 -7.50 -15.93
N ALA A 150 2.17 -7.24 -16.52
CA ALA A 150 2.58 -7.85 -17.79
C ALA A 150 2.76 -9.36 -17.66
N TRP A 151 3.42 -9.81 -16.58
CA TRP A 151 3.62 -11.23 -16.34
C TRP A 151 2.30 -11.98 -16.13
N HIS A 152 1.37 -11.43 -15.35
CA HIS A 152 0.04 -12.00 -15.17
C HIS A 152 -0.72 -12.08 -16.49
N ALA A 153 -0.71 -11.02 -17.31
CA ALA A 153 -1.35 -11.02 -18.61
C ALA A 153 -0.77 -12.08 -19.52
N ARG A 154 0.58 -12.20 -19.61
CA ARG A 154 1.27 -13.22 -20.43
C ARG A 154 0.87 -14.65 -20.05
N VAL A 155 0.70 -14.92 -18.76
CA VAL A 155 0.45 -16.28 -18.26
C VAL A 155 -1.03 -16.63 -18.29
N LEU A 156 -1.92 -15.66 -18.11
CA LEU A 156 -3.35 -15.90 -17.86
C LEU A 156 -4.26 -15.58 -19.05
N HIS A 157 -3.77 -14.91 -20.11
CA HIS A 157 -4.64 -14.46 -21.21
C HIS A 157 -5.41 -15.58 -21.91
N GLU A 158 -4.84 -16.77 -22.02
CA GLU A 158 -5.51 -17.92 -22.63
C GLU A 158 -6.52 -18.60 -21.70
N HIS A 159 -6.52 -18.21 -20.43
CA HIS A 159 -7.27 -18.87 -19.37
C HIS A 159 -8.38 -18.02 -18.75
N VAL A 160 -8.71 -16.88 -19.35
CA VAL A 160 -9.68 -15.92 -18.79
C VAL A 160 -11.05 -16.54 -18.52
N HIS A 161 -11.42 -17.60 -19.25
CA HIS A 161 -12.69 -18.32 -19.12
C HIS A 161 -12.52 -19.72 -18.52
N ALA A 162 -11.34 -20.07 -18.01
CA ALA A 162 -11.12 -21.38 -17.42
C ALA A 162 -11.76 -21.48 -16.03
N ASN A 163 -12.48 -22.58 -15.78
CA ASN A 163 -13.09 -22.86 -14.48
C ASN A 163 -12.12 -23.57 -13.50
N ALA A 164 -10.83 -23.57 -13.77
CA ALA A 164 -9.81 -24.23 -12.98
C ALA A 164 -8.83 -23.22 -12.37
N ALA A 165 -8.34 -23.51 -11.16
CA ALA A 165 -7.28 -22.73 -10.55
C ALA A 165 -5.98 -22.91 -11.35
N ILE A 166 -5.33 -21.78 -11.66
CA ILE A 166 -4.05 -21.74 -12.37
C ILE A 166 -2.97 -21.33 -11.39
N VAL A 167 -1.95 -22.17 -11.26
CA VAL A 167 -0.79 -21.88 -10.41
C VAL A 167 0.44 -21.75 -11.31
N ARG A 168 1.11 -20.61 -11.21
CA ARG A 168 2.38 -20.33 -11.87
C ARG A 168 3.33 -19.65 -10.89
N ALA A 169 4.61 -19.84 -11.08
CA ALA A 169 5.65 -19.21 -10.29
C ALA A 169 6.72 -18.63 -11.21
N ARG A 170 7.37 -17.56 -10.76
CA ARG A 170 8.60 -17.02 -11.36
C ARG A 170 9.61 -16.73 -10.26
N LEU A 171 10.87 -16.74 -10.61
CA LEU A 171 11.93 -16.19 -9.78
C LEU A 171 11.91 -14.67 -9.95
N SER A 172 11.97 -13.95 -8.85
CA SER A 172 12.07 -12.47 -8.80
C SER A 172 13.51 -12.06 -8.65
#